data_425e257292f697f7539447781ecca52e
#
_entry.id   425e257292f697f7539447781ecca52e
#
_cell.length_a   1.000
_cell.length_b   1.000
_cell.length_c   1.000
_cell.angle_alpha   90.00
_cell.angle_beta   90.00
_cell.angle_gamma   90.00
#
_symmetry.space_group_name_H-M   'P 1'
#
loop_
_entity.id
_entity.type
_entity.pdbx_description
1 polymer ?
#
loop_
_entity_poly.entity_id
_entity_poly.type
_entity_poly.pdbx_seq_one_letter_code
_entity_poly.pdbx_strand_id
1 'polypeptide(L)'
;MEGPILNSAHRGFVTIATGKEHYYKIAYNLLCSYRLNAGRYPFAIICDRENKYTAAFDKVVHISDPSHSYMDKLRLHDCLPYDETIFIDADCLVYGDIDRWWELFDKAGDCSVFGCAYDDLSTERGWFRTEGMGKYRDSIRFVPSFSGGVYYLRNTETCRRVFDVAKEAAANYGDYPFAIFRDPADEPVIALGMAVAGCRPVECGDVGLYTYKRFTRADITAPKAEWYYKEQWTPIILVHWGNFGTMKAFYLTEASAARRKLEGKPEKGLAWTILYRWKTLYCLLHICDLATMVKRLNRKIRKKLKHIRG
;
A
#
# COMPACT_ATOMS: atom_id res chain seq x y z
N MET A 1 2.09 14.05 24.82
CA MET A 1 0.85 14.88 24.93
C MET A 1 -0.15 14.27 23.97
N GLU A 2 -1.13 13.56 24.49
CA GLU A 2 -2.24 13.04 23.69
C GLU A 2 -3.14 14.23 23.33
N GLY A 3 -3.13 14.64 22.09
CA GLY A 3 -4.13 15.57 21.56
C GLY A 3 -5.52 14.90 21.60
N PRO A 4 -6.62 15.67 21.69
CA PRO A 4 -7.95 15.09 21.70
C PRO A 4 -8.17 14.28 20.41
N ILE A 5 -8.56 13.01 20.55
CA ILE A 5 -9.08 12.21 19.45
C ILE A 5 -10.28 12.98 18.90
N LEU A 6 -10.15 13.51 17.70
CA LEU A 6 -11.25 14.18 17.01
C LEU A 6 -12.42 13.21 16.94
N ASN A 7 -13.62 13.69 17.27
CA ASN A 7 -14.84 12.88 17.35
C ASN A 7 -15.13 12.25 15.95
N SER A 8 -14.57 11.06 15.74
CA SER A 8 -14.25 10.46 14.45
C SER A 8 -15.15 9.27 14.14
N ALA A 9 -16.44 9.35 14.56
CA ALA A 9 -17.41 8.30 14.16
C ALA A 9 -17.53 8.16 12.63
N HIS A 10 -17.13 9.19 11.87
CA HIS A 10 -17.29 9.26 10.42
C HIS A 10 -16.00 8.99 9.62
N ARG A 11 -14.81 9.23 10.18
CA ARG A 11 -13.51 9.13 9.47
C ARG A 11 -12.50 8.27 10.20
N GLY A 12 -11.75 7.47 9.47
CA GLY A 12 -10.66 6.69 10.04
C GLY A 12 -9.84 5.94 9.00
N PHE A 13 -8.75 5.36 9.48
CA PHE A 13 -7.88 4.53 8.68
C PHE A 13 -8.26 3.05 8.81
N VAL A 14 -7.93 2.26 7.80
CA VAL A 14 -8.11 0.79 7.84
C VAL A 14 -6.95 0.08 7.15
N THR A 15 -6.63 -1.09 7.63
CA THR A 15 -5.78 -2.05 6.92
C THR A 15 -6.44 -3.43 6.89
N ILE A 16 -5.93 -4.33 6.04
CA ILE A 16 -6.41 -5.70 5.94
C ILE A 16 -5.27 -6.68 6.26
N ALA A 17 -5.57 -7.70 7.07
CA ALA A 17 -4.65 -8.79 7.36
C ALA A 17 -5.41 -10.09 7.53
N THR A 18 -5.14 -11.08 6.68
CA THR A 18 -5.78 -12.38 6.68
C THR A 18 -4.75 -13.51 6.61
N GLY A 19 -5.10 -14.69 7.12
CA GLY A 19 -4.31 -15.92 6.98
C GLY A 19 -3.10 -16.01 7.89
N LYS A 20 -1.89 -15.78 7.41
CA LYS A 20 -0.65 -16.01 8.16
C LYS A 20 -0.41 -14.98 9.27
N GLU A 21 0.13 -15.43 10.43
CA GLU A 21 0.46 -14.55 11.57
C GLU A 21 1.37 -13.38 11.17
N HIS A 22 2.22 -13.58 10.17
CA HIS A 22 3.08 -12.53 9.64
C HIS A 22 2.30 -11.28 9.20
N TYR A 23 1.14 -11.45 8.53
CA TYR A 23 0.34 -10.31 8.05
C TYR A 23 -0.28 -9.50 9.20
N TYR A 24 -0.76 -10.15 10.26
CA TYR A 24 -1.23 -9.45 11.47
C TYR A 24 -0.11 -8.68 12.15
N LYS A 25 1.09 -9.26 12.19
CA LYS A 25 2.26 -8.61 12.80
C LYS A 25 2.69 -7.38 12.01
N ILE A 26 2.69 -7.41 10.68
CA ILE A 26 3.05 -6.23 9.88
C ILE A 26 1.94 -5.16 9.95
N ALA A 27 0.67 -5.53 9.97
CA ALA A 27 -0.44 -4.61 10.22
C ALA A 27 -0.31 -3.92 11.60
N TYR A 28 0.06 -4.65 12.65
CA TYR A 28 0.35 -4.06 13.96
C TYR A 28 1.56 -3.11 13.92
N ASN A 29 2.59 -3.40 13.13
CA ASN A 29 3.73 -2.49 12.94
C ASN A 29 3.29 -1.20 12.24
N LEU A 30 2.40 -1.28 11.25
CA LEU A 30 1.80 -0.13 10.60
C LEU A 30 1.04 0.72 11.63
N LEU A 31 0.17 0.11 12.44
CA LEU A 31 -0.56 0.81 13.51
C LEU A 31 0.40 1.52 14.48
N CYS A 32 1.47 0.84 14.93
CA CYS A 32 2.46 1.43 15.83
C CYS A 32 3.14 2.65 15.20
N SER A 33 3.51 2.56 13.92
CA SER A 33 4.13 3.68 13.21
C SER A 33 3.16 4.85 13.00
N TYR A 34 1.88 4.55 12.76
CA TYR A 34 0.81 5.55 12.67
C TYR A 34 0.62 6.28 14.00
N ARG A 35 0.43 5.55 15.10
CA ARG A 35 0.26 6.14 16.44
C ARG A 35 1.46 6.97 16.90
N LEU A 36 2.65 6.63 16.42
CA LEU A 36 3.86 7.38 16.74
C LEU A 36 3.96 8.71 15.99
N ASN A 37 3.57 8.74 14.70
CA ASN A 37 3.91 9.83 13.78
C ASN A 37 2.70 10.62 13.24
N ALA A 38 1.47 10.18 13.56
CA ALA A 38 0.20 10.81 13.23
C ALA A 38 -0.78 10.58 14.39
N GLY A 39 -1.78 9.70 14.25
CA GLY A 39 -2.53 9.13 15.39
C GLY A 39 -3.76 9.92 15.83
N ARG A 40 -4.24 10.88 15.05
CA ARG A 40 -5.41 11.71 15.41
C ARG A 40 -6.75 11.05 15.06
N TYR A 41 -6.75 10.06 14.18
CA TYR A 41 -7.96 9.34 13.76
C TYR A 41 -7.91 7.88 14.18
N PRO A 42 -9.07 7.22 14.35
CA PRO A 42 -9.11 5.81 14.66
C PRO A 42 -8.55 4.96 13.52
N PHE A 43 -7.96 3.83 13.87
CA PHE A 43 -7.41 2.89 12.92
C PHE A 43 -8.04 1.50 13.11
N ALA A 44 -8.77 1.03 12.12
CA ALA A 44 -9.41 -0.27 12.10
C ALA A 44 -8.55 -1.33 11.42
N ILE A 45 -8.88 -2.60 11.69
CA ILE A 45 -8.36 -3.75 10.95
C ILE A 45 -9.49 -4.61 10.41
N ILE A 46 -9.39 -5.00 9.13
CA ILE A 46 -10.22 -6.05 8.53
C ILE A 46 -9.43 -7.36 8.64
N CYS A 47 -10.03 -8.40 9.23
CA CYS A 47 -9.34 -9.67 9.46
C CYS A 47 -10.30 -10.87 9.47
N ASP A 48 -9.76 -12.07 9.26
CA ASP A 48 -10.51 -13.32 9.33
C ASP A 48 -10.59 -13.88 10.76
N ARG A 49 -9.71 -13.43 11.66
CA ARG A 49 -9.72 -13.84 13.07
C ARG A 49 -9.07 -12.81 13.97
N GLU A 50 -9.51 -12.76 15.22
CA GLU A 50 -8.88 -11.96 16.26
C GLU A 50 -7.66 -12.66 16.86
N ASN A 51 -6.69 -11.85 17.29
CA ASN A 51 -5.49 -12.29 17.98
C ASN A 51 -4.84 -11.11 18.73
N LYS A 52 -3.69 -11.34 19.38
CA LYS A 52 -2.98 -10.31 20.15
C LYS A 52 -2.59 -9.05 19.36
N TYR A 53 -2.49 -9.13 18.03
CA TYR A 53 -2.15 -7.98 17.18
C TYR A 53 -3.40 -7.18 16.83
N THR A 54 -4.51 -7.86 16.52
CA THR A 54 -5.77 -7.21 16.16
C THR A 54 -6.41 -6.47 17.34
N ALA A 55 -6.22 -6.96 18.57
CA ALA A 55 -6.73 -6.33 19.78
C ALA A 55 -6.18 -4.92 20.05
N ALA A 56 -5.13 -4.51 19.36
CA ALA A 56 -4.57 -3.16 19.50
C ALA A 56 -5.28 -2.11 18.64
N PHE A 57 -6.09 -2.52 17.66
CA PHE A 57 -6.79 -1.61 16.77
C PHE A 57 -8.06 -1.04 17.43
N ASP A 58 -8.47 0.15 17.00
CA ASP A 58 -9.63 0.83 17.57
C ASP A 58 -10.95 0.17 17.16
N LYS A 59 -10.96 -0.53 16.01
CA LYS A 59 -12.10 -1.32 15.52
C LYS A 59 -11.61 -2.55 14.77
N VAL A 60 -12.27 -3.67 14.99
CA VAL A 60 -12.05 -4.92 14.25
C VAL A 60 -13.27 -5.20 13.39
N VAL A 61 -13.04 -5.45 12.11
CA VAL A 61 -14.07 -5.83 11.14
C VAL A 61 -13.76 -7.24 10.64
N HIS A 62 -14.72 -8.15 10.75
CA HIS A 62 -14.54 -9.52 10.30
C HIS A 62 -14.87 -9.68 8.82
N ILE A 63 -13.98 -10.37 8.10
CA ILE A 63 -14.20 -10.79 6.72
C ILE A 63 -14.37 -12.31 6.70
N SER A 64 -15.51 -12.78 6.18
CA SER A 64 -15.76 -14.21 5.96
C SER A 64 -15.10 -14.68 4.66
N ASP A 65 -14.59 -15.90 4.64
CA ASP A 65 -14.03 -16.57 3.47
C ASP A 65 -13.05 -15.71 2.65
N PRO A 66 -11.95 -15.20 3.28
CA PRO A 66 -10.96 -14.44 2.56
C PRO A 66 -10.17 -15.32 1.59
N SER A 67 -9.72 -14.75 0.49
CA SER A 67 -8.85 -15.42 -0.48
C SER A 67 -7.40 -15.59 0.03
N HIS A 68 -7.06 -14.95 1.14
CA HIS A 68 -5.71 -14.83 1.71
C HIS A 68 -4.68 -14.27 0.71
N SER A 69 -5.14 -13.39 -0.17
CA SER A 69 -4.34 -12.72 -1.19
C SER A 69 -4.67 -11.22 -1.25
N TYR A 70 -3.93 -10.49 -2.09
CA TYR A 70 -4.22 -9.07 -2.35
C TYR A 70 -5.61 -8.85 -2.98
N MET A 71 -6.25 -9.89 -3.51
CA MET A 71 -7.63 -9.82 -4.03
C MET A 71 -8.67 -9.60 -2.93
N ASP A 72 -8.34 -9.83 -1.65
CA ASP A 72 -9.23 -9.47 -0.53
C ASP A 72 -9.54 -7.97 -0.50
N LYS A 73 -8.69 -7.12 -1.10
CA LYS A 73 -8.93 -5.68 -1.26
C LYS A 73 -10.19 -5.37 -2.08
N LEU A 74 -10.63 -6.26 -2.95
CA LEU A 74 -11.88 -6.06 -3.70
C LEU A 74 -13.12 -6.06 -2.81
N ARG A 75 -12.98 -6.48 -1.56
CA ARG A 75 -14.06 -6.49 -0.57
C ARG A 75 -14.00 -5.30 0.39
N LEU A 76 -13.08 -4.35 0.17
CA LEU A 76 -12.91 -3.20 1.06
C LEU A 76 -14.21 -2.42 1.23
N HIS A 77 -14.95 -2.18 0.13
CA HIS A 77 -16.21 -1.44 0.23
C HIS A 77 -17.27 -2.18 1.07
N ASP A 78 -17.30 -3.50 1.03
CA ASP A 78 -18.24 -4.32 1.82
C ASP A 78 -17.91 -4.31 3.33
N CYS A 79 -16.67 -3.92 3.68
CA CYS A 79 -16.12 -3.99 5.04
C CYS A 79 -15.70 -2.62 5.58
N LEU A 80 -16.21 -1.50 5.01
CA LEU A 80 -15.83 -0.17 5.45
C LEU A 80 -16.17 0.06 6.93
N PRO A 81 -15.17 0.40 7.78
CA PRO A 81 -15.41 0.64 9.20
C PRO A 81 -16.00 2.03 9.49
N TYR A 82 -15.85 2.97 8.56
CA TYR A 82 -16.25 4.37 8.69
C TYR A 82 -16.92 4.87 7.41
N ASP A 83 -17.66 5.98 7.50
CA ASP A 83 -18.31 6.60 6.34
C ASP A 83 -17.29 7.07 5.30
N GLU A 84 -16.16 7.61 5.79
CA GLU A 84 -14.98 7.94 5.01
C GLU A 84 -13.78 7.18 5.57
N THR A 85 -13.12 6.43 4.72
CA THR A 85 -12.06 5.51 5.12
C THR A 85 -10.83 5.68 4.24
N ILE A 86 -9.64 5.81 4.85
CA ILE A 86 -8.37 5.68 4.13
C ILE A 86 -7.80 4.30 4.43
N PHE A 87 -7.76 3.45 3.40
CA PHE A 87 -7.09 2.16 3.45
C PHE A 87 -5.58 2.33 3.24
N ILE A 88 -4.79 1.58 4.01
CA ILE A 88 -3.33 1.52 3.87
C ILE A 88 -2.90 0.05 3.91
N ASP A 89 -2.06 -0.37 2.96
CA ASP A 89 -1.50 -1.73 2.94
C ASP A 89 -0.72 -2.04 4.21
N ALA A 90 -0.90 -3.24 4.74
CA ALA A 90 -0.31 -3.68 6.01
C ALA A 90 1.23 -3.65 6.02
N ASP A 91 1.87 -3.73 4.87
CA ASP A 91 3.31 -3.68 4.69
C ASP A 91 3.89 -2.26 4.51
N CYS A 92 3.11 -1.26 4.89
CA CYS A 92 3.54 0.13 5.00
C CYS A 92 4.08 0.47 6.40
N LEU A 93 4.90 1.54 6.48
CA LEU A 93 5.25 2.22 7.74
C LEU A 93 5.11 3.73 7.55
N VAL A 94 4.57 4.40 8.59
CA VAL A 94 4.31 5.84 8.61
C VAL A 94 5.51 6.58 9.21
N TYR A 95 6.03 7.58 8.51
CA TYR A 95 7.18 8.41 8.88
C TYR A 95 6.84 9.89 9.02
N GLY A 96 5.58 10.26 8.93
CA GLY A 96 5.14 11.64 9.06
C GLY A 96 3.63 11.74 9.20
N ASP A 97 3.11 12.95 9.26
CA ASP A 97 1.70 13.24 9.47
C ASP A 97 0.85 12.89 8.23
N ILE A 98 0.37 11.64 8.17
CA ILE A 98 -0.56 11.20 7.13
C ILE A 98 -2.01 11.67 7.38
N ASP A 99 -2.31 12.22 8.55
CA ASP A 99 -3.64 12.75 8.84
C ASP A 99 -3.99 13.97 7.96
N ARG A 100 -2.98 14.63 7.39
CA ARG A 100 -3.14 15.68 6.39
C ARG A 100 -3.75 15.21 5.07
N TRP A 101 -3.75 13.90 4.80
CA TRP A 101 -4.34 13.35 3.58
C TRP A 101 -5.84 13.54 3.49
N TRP A 102 -6.52 13.73 4.61
CA TRP A 102 -7.94 14.07 4.63
C TRP A 102 -8.22 15.35 3.84
N GLU A 103 -7.39 16.39 3.97
CA GLU A 103 -7.53 17.64 3.22
C GLU A 103 -7.32 17.45 1.69
N LEU A 104 -6.48 16.50 1.30
CA LEU A 104 -6.28 16.16 -0.11
C LEU A 104 -7.48 15.41 -0.67
N PHE A 105 -7.97 14.42 0.08
CA PHE A 105 -9.09 13.59 -0.36
C PHE A 105 -10.45 14.26 -0.23
N ASP A 106 -10.62 15.28 0.62
CA ASP A 106 -11.84 16.10 0.68
C ASP A 106 -12.19 16.75 -0.67
N LYS A 107 -11.18 16.96 -1.51
CA LYS A 107 -11.34 17.51 -2.87
C LYS A 107 -11.45 16.44 -3.96
N ALA A 108 -11.27 15.18 -3.59
CA ALA A 108 -11.42 14.04 -4.49
C ALA A 108 -12.90 13.61 -4.57
N GLY A 109 -13.21 12.72 -5.49
CA GLY A 109 -14.53 12.09 -5.53
C GLY A 109 -14.73 11.06 -4.40
N ASP A 110 -15.74 10.23 -4.53
CA ASP A 110 -16.14 9.24 -3.53
C ASP A 110 -15.15 8.06 -3.39
N CYS A 111 -14.32 7.85 -4.40
CA CYS A 111 -13.24 6.87 -4.41
C CYS A 111 -12.01 7.48 -5.08
N SER A 112 -10.85 7.39 -4.46
CA SER A 112 -9.61 7.92 -5.03
C SER A 112 -8.38 7.15 -4.54
N VAL A 113 -7.25 7.40 -5.19
CA VAL A 113 -5.94 6.81 -4.88
C VAL A 113 -4.84 7.85 -5.13
N PHE A 114 -3.65 7.63 -4.59
CA PHE A 114 -2.49 8.41 -4.99
C PHE A 114 -1.91 7.89 -6.30
N GLY A 115 -1.97 8.72 -7.34
CA GLY A 115 -1.54 8.37 -8.68
C GLY A 115 -1.81 9.47 -9.68
N CYS A 116 -1.87 9.09 -10.96
CA CYS A 116 -2.22 10.01 -12.04
C CYS A 116 -3.29 9.38 -12.96
N ALA A 117 -3.97 10.24 -13.69
CA ALA A 117 -4.92 9.86 -14.72
C ALA A 117 -4.44 10.36 -16.07
N TYR A 118 -4.47 9.51 -17.08
CA TYR A 118 -4.15 9.87 -18.47
C TYR A 118 -5.44 10.04 -19.28
N ASP A 119 -5.68 11.24 -19.78
CA ASP A 119 -6.85 11.53 -20.63
C ASP A 119 -6.63 11.04 -22.08
N ASP A 120 -5.37 10.82 -22.46
CA ASP A 120 -5.02 10.13 -23.69
C ASP A 120 -5.33 8.64 -23.56
N LEU A 121 -6.43 8.20 -24.13
CA LEU A 121 -6.92 6.82 -24.08
C LEU A 121 -6.06 5.83 -24.86
N SER A 122 -5.14 6.30 -25.72
CA SER A 122 -4.16 5.47 -26.43
C SER A 122 -2.92 5.16 -25.58
N THR A 123 -2.83 5.70 -24.37
CA THR A 123 -1.67 5.55 -23.50
C THR A 123 -1.39 4.10 -23.12
N GLU A 124 -0.12 3.72 -23.11
CA GLU A 124 0.35 2.44 -22.56
C GLU A 124 0.83 2.56 -21.09
N ARG A 125 0.70 3.73 -20.46
CA ARG A 125 1.24 4.03 -19.12
C ARG A 125 0.33 3.63 -17.98
N GLY A 126 -0.95 3.34 -18.25
CA GLY A 126 -1.93 2.97 -17.24
C GLY A 126 -1.98 1.46 -16.96
N TRP A 127 -2.93 1.06 -16.13
CA TRP A 127 -3.11 -0.32 -15.73
C TRP A 127 -3.76 -1.20 -16.79
N PHE A 128 -4.38 -0.60 -17.81
CA PHE A 128 -5.04 -1.30 -18.91
C PHE A 128 -4.98 -0.50 -20.20
N ARG A 129 -5.23 -1.17 -21.31
CA ARG A 129 -5.46 -0.56 -22.62
C ARG A 129 -6.95 -0.44 -22.86
N THR A 130 -7.41 0.66 -23.43
CA THR A 130 -8.85 0.89 -23.66
C THR A 130 -9.42 0.04 -24.78
N GLU A 131 -8.59 -0.35 -25.75
CA GLU A 131 -8.95 -1.32 -26.78
C GLU A 131 -9.22 -2.68 -26.11
N GLY A 132 -10.35 -3.30 -26.40
CA GLY A 132 -10.74 -4.59 -25.84
C GLY A 132 -11.41 -4.55 -24.47
N MET A 133 -11.74 -3.36 -23.93
CA MET A 133 -12.51 -3.23 -22.68
C MET A 133 -14.01 -3.58 -22.81
N GLY A 134 -14.42 -4.13 -23.96
CA GLY A 134 -15.79 -4.63 -24.19
C GLY A 134 -16.86 -3.61 -23.82
N LYS A 135 -17.83 -4.01 -23.01
CA LYS A 135 -18.95 -3.18 -22.57
C LYS A 135 -18.55 -1.91 -21.78
N TYR A 136 -17.33 -1.84 -21.25
CA TYR A 136 -16.88 -0.69 -20.48
C TYR A 136 -16.24 0.41 -21.32
N ARG A 137 -15.87 0.11 -22.58
CA ARG A 137 -15.11 1.01 -23.46
C ARG A 137 -15.71 2.41 -23.54
N ASP A 138 -17.02 2.51 -23.71
CA ASP A 138 -17.71 3.79 -23.89
C ASP A 138 -17.86 4.61 -22.61
N SER A 139 -17.67 3.98 -21.46
CA SER A 139 -17.70 4.66 -20.15
C SER A 139 -16.34 5.22 -19.75
N ILE A 140 -15.25 4.75 -20.34
CA ILE A 140 -13.87 5.15 -19.98
C ILE A 140 -13.56 6.52 -20.59
N ARG A 141 -13.10 7.45 -19.75
CA ARG A 141 -12.68 8.81 -20.16
C ARG A 141 -11.22 9.10 -19.79
N PHE A 142 -10.57 8.25 -19.00
CA PHE A 142 -9.16 8.34 -18.62
C PHE A 142 -8.65 6.96 -18.20
N VAL A 143 -7.34 6.80 -18.19
CA VAL A 143 -6.68 5.56 -17.73
C VAL A 143 -5.91 5.85 -16.45
N PRO A 144 -6.29 5.25 -15.30
CA PRO A 144 -5.57 5.43 -14.03
C PRO A 144 -4.22 4.71 -14.02
N SER A 145 -3.26 5.31 -13.30
CA SER A 145 -1.97 4.69 -12.97
C SER A 145 -1.60 5.03 -11.53
N PHE A 146 -1.49 4.04 -10.67
CA PHE A 146 -1.25 4.20 -9.23
C PHE A 146 -0.56 2.97 -8.64
N SER A 147 -0.17 3.07 -7.38
CA SER A 147 0.21 1.92 -6.54
C SER A 147 -0.90 1.65 -5.55
N GLY A 148 -1.32 0.39 -5.42
CA GLY A 148 -2.43 -0.07 -4.59
C GLY A 148 -2.19 -0.04 -3.08
N GLY A 149 -1.24 0.77 -2.61
CA GLY A 149 -0.91 0.84 -1.19
C GLY A 149 -1.79 1.78 -0.36
N VAL A 150 -2.53 2.71 -1.00
CA VAL A 150 -3.42 3.67 -0.33
C VAL A 150 -4.65 3.90 -1.17
N TYR A 151 -5.84 3.74 -0.57
CA TYR A 151 -7.14 4.03 -1.19
C TYR A 151 -7.95 4.94 -0.27
N TYR A 152 -8.63 5.94 -0.84
CA TYR A 152 -9.66 6.70 -0.17
C TYR A 152 -11.03 6.25 -0.64
N LEU A 153 -11.92 5.94 0.30
CA LEU A 153 -13.20 5.30 0.06
C LEU A 153 -14.29 5.98 0.89
N ARG A 154 -15.38 6.39 0.24
CA ARG A 154 -16.64 6.78 0.90
C ARG A 154 -17.66 5.66 0.80
N ASN A 155 -18.52 5.55 1.79
CA ASN A 155 -19.63 4.61 1.77
C ASN A 155 -20.78 5.16 0.89
N THR A 156 -20.57 5.20 -0.42
CA THR A 156 -21.51 5.72 -1.44
C THR A 156 -21.72 4.72 -2.57
N GLU A 157 -22.77 4.93 -3.34
CA GLU A 157 -23.08 4.10 -4.51
C GLU A 157 -21.99 4.23 -5.61
N THR A 158 -21.40 5.42 -5.78
CA THR A 158 -20.30 5.63 -6.72
C THR A 158 -19.08 4.78 -6.34
N CYS A 159 -18.71 4.79 -5.07
CA CYS A 159 -17.60 3.97 -4.57
C CYS A 159 -17.93 2.47 -4.67
N ARG A 160 -19.16 2.05 -4.34
CA ARG A 160 -19.63 0.68 -4.51
C ARG A 160 -19.46 0.22 -5.95
N ARG A 161 -19.88 1.03 -6.92
CA ARG A 161 -19.74 0.72 -8.36
C ARG A 161 -18.29 0.47 -8.77
N VAL A 162 -17.32 1.17 -8.21
CA VAL A 162 -15.89 0.89 -8.47
C VAL A 162 -15.56 -0.55 -8.13
N PHE A 163 -15.99 -1.03 -6.96
CA PHE A 163 -15.68 -2.38 -6.49
C PHE A 163 -16.53 -3.47 -7.19
N ASP A 164 -17.75 -3.17 -7.58
CA ASP A 164 -18.58 -4.12 -8.33
C ASP A 164 -17.99 -4.38 -9.73
N VAL A 165 -17.56 -3.32 -10.42
CA VAL A 165 -16.85 -3.44 -11.70
C VAL A 165 -15.52 -4.18 -11.50
N ALA A 166 -14.78 -3.89 -10.45
CA ALA A 166 -13.52 -4.56 -10.15
C ALA A 166 -13.70 -6.07 -9.86
N LYS A 167 -14.72 -6.45 -9.10
CA LYS A 167 -15.08 -7.85 -8.82
C LYS A 167 -15.47 -8.59 -10.09
N GLU A 168 -16.30 -7.98 -10.94
CA GLU A 168 -16.69 -8.56 -12.22
C GLU A 168 -15.48 -8.75 -13.15
N ALA A 169 -14.64 -7.71 -13.27
CA ALA A 169 -13.42 -7.79 -14.07
C ALA A 169 -12.42 -8.82 -13.55
N ALA A 170 -12.33 -9.00 -12.24
CA ALA A 170 -11.50 -10.02 -11.62
C ALA A 170 -11.98 -11.44 -11.92
N ALA A 171 -13.32 -11.66 -11.89
CA ALA A 171 -13.93 -12.95 -12.24
C ALA A 171 -13.71 -13.32 -13.72
N ASN A 172 -13.55 -12.35 -14.59
CA ASN A 172 -13.37 -12.51 -16.03
C ASN A 172 -12.02 -11.92 -16.50
N TYR A 173 -10.98 -12.03 -15.67
CA TYR A 173 -9.71 -11.32 -15.85
C TYR A 173 -9.06 -11.55 -17.21
N GLY A 174 -9.16 -12.77 -17.74
CA GLY A 174 -8.61 -13.15 -19.04
C GLY A 174 -9.29 -12.50 -20.25
N ASP A 175 -10.47 -11.93 -20.08
CA ASP A 175 -11.25 -11.30 -21.16
C ASP A 175 -10.82 -9.84 -21.38
N TYR A 176 -10.00 -9.28 -20.47
CA TYR A 176 -9.57 -7.89 -20.49
C TYR A 176 -8.07 -7.72 -20.75
N PRO A 177 -7.64 -6.73 -21.56
CA PRO A 177 -6.23 -6.47 -21.86
C PRO A 177 -5.53 -5.70 -20.72
N PHE A 178 -5.41 -6.32 -19.55
CA PHE A 178 -4.64 -5.75 -18.43
C PHE A 178 -3.13 -5.81 -18.70
N ALA A 179 -2.46 -4.67 -18.59
CA ALA A 179 -1.17 -4.42 -19.22
C ALA A 179 0.03 -5.20 -18.65
N ILE A 180 0.00 -5.71 -17.42
CA ILE A 180 1.21 -6.12 -16.71
C ILE A 180 1.16 -7.54 -16.13
N PHE A 181 0.00 -8.00 -15.70
CA PHE A 181 -0.13 -9.26 -14.96
C PHE A 181 -0.88 -10.31 -15.78
N ARG A 182 -0.34 -11.54 -15.80
CA ARG A 182 -1.04 -12.69 -16.36
C ARG A 182 -2.11 -13.22 -15.42
N ASP A 183 -1.84 -13.11 -14.11
CA ASP A 183 -2.74 -13.54 -13.04
C ASP A 183 -3.52 -12.33 -12.52
N PRO A 184 -4.76 -12.52 -12.00
CA PRO A 184 -5.57 -11.45 -11.44
C PRO A 184 -4.80 -10.64 -10.40
N ALA A 185 -4.83 -9.31 -10.54
CA ALA A 185 -4.23 -8.34 -9.63
C ALA A 185 -5.26 -7.26 -9.27
N ASP A 186 -5.14 -6.72 -8.06
CA ASP A 186 -6.09 -5.73 -7.54
C ASP A 186 -6.02 -4.39 -8.28
N GLU A 187 -4.82 -3.88 -8.55
CA GLU A 187 -4.67 -2.57 -9.17
C GLU A 187 -5.34 -2.45 -10.57
N PRO A 188 -5.14 -3.37 -11.53
CA PRO A 188 -5.78 -3.25 -12.84
C PRO A 188 -7.30 -3.25 -12.79
N VAL A 189 -7.90 -4.12 -11.98
CA VAL A 189 -9.36 -4.24 -11.91
C VAL A 189 -9.98 -3.06 -11.15
N ILE A 190 -9.35 -2.57 -10.09
CA ILE A 190 -9.79 -1.34 -9.38
C ILE A 190 -9.62 -0.13 -10.30
N ALA A 191 -8.53 -0.05 -11.08
CA ALA A 191 -8.33 1.02 -12.07
C ALA A 191 -9.46 1.06 -13.11
N LEU A 192 -9.88 -0.11 -13.60
CA LEU A 192 -11.05 -0.18 -14.50
C LEU A 192 -12.32 0.31 -13.80
N GLY A 193 -12.58 -0.15 -12.58
CA GLY A 193 -13.72 0.30 -11.78
C GLY A 193 -13.72 1.82 -11.59
N MET A 194 -12.58 2.41 -11.24
CA MET A 194 -12.41 3.87 -11.10
C MET A 194 -12.69 4.60 -12.42
N ALA A 195 -12.15 4.12 -13.54
CA ALA A 195 -12.35 4.75 -14.85
C ALA A 195 -13.83 4.71 -15.27
N VAL A 196 -14.53 3.60 -15.02
CA VAL A 196 -15.97 3.42 -15.32
C VAL A 196 -16.87 4.27 -14.43
N ALA A 197 -16.50 4.41 -13.14
CA ALA A 197 -17.26 5.22 -12.18
C ALA A 197 -16.90 6.72 -12.22
N GLY A 198 -15.88 7.12 -13.01
CA GLY A 198 -15.42 8.49 -13.08
C GLY A 198 -14.57 8.96 -11.89
N CYS A 199 -14.06 8.03 -11.07
CA CYS A 199 -13.26 8.30 -9.88
C CYS A 199 -11.78 8.50 -10.24
N ARG A 200 -11.28 9.73 -10.13
CA ARG A 200 -9.90 10.06 -10.53
C ARG A 200 -8.91 9.90 -9.38
N PRO A 201 -7.66 9.47 -9.67
CA PRO A 201 -6.53 9.58 -8.77
C PRO A 201 -6.22 11.03 -8.38
N VAL A 202 -5.62 11.20 -7.20
CA VAL A 202 -5.04 12.46 -6.72
C VAL A 202 -3.52 12.37 -6.80
N GLU A 203 -2.88 13.40 -7.38
CA GLU A 203 -1.42 13.46 -7.41
C GLU A 203 -0.87 13.77 -6.01
N CYS A 204 0.02 12.89 -5.53
CA CYS A 204 0.69 13.08 -4.25
C CYS A 204 2.07 12.41 -4.27
N GLY A 205 3.09 13.12 -3.80
CA GLY A 205 4.46 12.63 -3.69
C GLY A 205 4.81 11.99 -2.35
N ASP A 206 3.84 11.81 -1.44
CA ASP A 206 4.07 11.43 -0.05
C ASP A 206 4.40 9.96 0.18
N VAL A 207 4.15 9.11 -0.81
CA VAL A 207 4.32 7.65 -0.71
C VAL A 207 5.53 7.18 -1.52
N GLY A 208 6.47 6.54 -0.86
CA GLY A 208 7.64 5.93 -1.50
C GLY A 208 7.56 4.40 -1.51
N LEU A 209 7.84 3.81 -2.66
CA LEU A 209 7.96 2.36 -2.78
C LEU A 209 9.38 1.91 -2.43
N TYR A 210 9.52 1.03 -1.44
CA TYR A 210 10.81 0.43 -1.14
C TYR A 210 11.23 -0.51 -2.27
N THR A 211 12.28 -0.13 -2.97
CA THR A 211 12.95 -0.98 -3.95
C THR A 211 14.45 -0.90 -3.76
N TYR A 212 15.16 -2.01 -4.08
CA TYR A 212 16.62 -2.01 -4.03
C TYR A 212 17.28 -1.01 -5.01
N LYS A 213 16.54 -0.48 -5.99
CA LYS A 213 17.01 0.57 -6.93
C LYS A 213 16.74 1.98 -6.45
N ARG A 214 15.88 2.13 -5.46
CA ARG A 214 15.42 3.40 -4.92
C ARG A 214 15.60 3.33 -3.41
N PHE A 215 16.81 3.61 -2.95
CA PHE A 215 17.13 3.54 -1.53
C PHE A 215 16.27 4.52 -0.76
N THR A 216 15.62 4.01 0.28
CA THR A 216 14.92 4.82 1.25
C THR A 216 15.86 5.09 2.40
N ARG A 217 16.09 6.35 2.70
CA ARG A 217 16.63 6.77 3.99
C ARG A 217 15.46 6.94 4.93
N ALA A 218 15.44 6.22 6.03
CA ALA A 218 14.34 6.27 6.96
C ALA A 218 14.83 6.18 8.40
N ASP A 219 14.23 7.00 9.26
CA ASP A 219 14.34 6.92 10.71
C ASP A 219 12.95 7.21 11.28
N ILE A 220 12.27 6.17 11.73
CA ILE A 220 10.89 6.27 12.22
C ILE A 220 10.78 7.03 13.54
N THR A 221 11.88 7.11 14.28
CA THR A 221 11.93 7.78 15.59
C THR A 221 12.18 9.27 15.47
N ALA A 222 12.75 9.71 14.34
CA ALA A 222 12.98 11.10 13.98
C ALA A 222 12.04 11.62 12.89
N PRO A 223 10.84 11.08 12.76
CA PRO A 223 9.86 11.04 11.67
C PRO A 223 10.40 11.60 10.34
N LYS A 224 11.33 10.86 9.76
CA LYS A 224 11.98 11.22 8.51
C LYS A 224 12.09 10.01 7.59
N ALA A 225 11.63 10.17 6.35
CA ALA A 225 11.94 9.25 5.27
C ALA A 225 12.20 10.00 3.97
N GLU A 226 13.12 9.48 3.17
CA GLU A 226 13.49 10.04 1.87
C GLU A 226 13.62 8.92 0.85
N TRP A 227 13.08 9.17 -0.33
CA TRP A 227 13.14 8.27 -1.46
C TRP A 227 14.08 8.83 -2.54
N TYR A 228 15.04 8.01 -3.01
CA TYR A 228 15.94 8.41 -4.09
C TYR A 228 15.25 8.20 -5.43
N TYR A 229 14.89 9.31 -6.09
CA TYR A 229 14.20 9.30 -7.37
C TYR A 229 14.75 10.40 -8.28
N LYS A 230 14.98 10.07 -9.57
CA LYS A 230 15.54 11.01 -10.55
C LYS A 230 16.78 11.73 -10.01
N GLU A 231 17.73 10.95 -9.46
CA GLU A 231 19.03 11.42 -8.95
C GLU A 231 18.97 12.36 -7.74
N GLN A 232 17.80 12.48 -7.11
CA GLN A 232 17.63 13.28 -5.89
C GLN A 232 16.89 12.55 -4.78
N TRP A 233 17.13 12.97 -3.53
CA TRP A 233 16.40 12.50 -2.38
C TRP A 233 15.11 13.32 -2.23
N THR A 234 13.96 12.65 -2.25
CA THR A 234 12.64 13.26 -2.13
C THR A 234 12.03 12.86 -0.81
N PRO A 235 11.58 13.81 0.04
CA PRO A 235 10.88 13.50 1.27
C PRO A 235 9.58 12.72 1.01
N ILE A 236 9.29 11.75 1.86
CA ILE A 236 8.06 10.96 1.87
C ILE A 236 7.59 10.76 3.31
N ILE A 237 6.31 10.54 3.52
CA ILE A 237 5.73 10.31 4.85
C ILE A 237 5.20 8.90 5.05
N LEU A 238 5.07 8.13 3.99
CA LEU A 238 4.75 6.70 4.05
C LEU A 238 5.72 5.91 3.16
N VAL A 239 6.25 4.81 3.67
CA VAL A 239 7.04 3.85 2.89
C VAL A 239 6.24 2.56 2.74
N HIS A 240 5.92 2.21 1.50
CA HIS A 240 5.35 0.92 1.13
C HIS A 240 6.50 -0.06 0.88
N TRP A 241 6.73 -0.97 1.81
CA TRP A 241 7.88 -1.89 1.79
C TRP A 241 7.68 -3.08 0.83
N GLY A 242 6.44 -3.43 0.55
CA GLY A 242 6.10 -4.65 -0.16
C GLY A 242 6.39 -5.92 0.67
N ASN A 243 5.74 -6.99 0.36
CA ASN A 243 5.84 -8.25 1.13
C ASN A 243 7.29 -8.71 1.35
N PHE A 244 8.15 -8.64 0.33
CA PHE A 244 9.57 -8.97 0.46
C PHE A 244 10.38 -7.96 1.28
N GLY A 245 9.98 -6.69 1.27
CA GLY A 245 10.61 -5.63 2.05
C GLY A 245 10.43 -5.84 3.55
N THR A 246 9.28 -6.35 3.98
CA THR A 246 8.97 -6.57 5.40
C THR A 246 9.83 -7.64 6.08
N MET A 247 10.51 -8.47 5.31
CA MET A 247 11.45 -9.48 5.82
C MET A 247 12.89 -8.96 5.90
N LYS A 248 13.17 -7.72 5.49
CA LYS A 248 14.52 -7.15 5.50
C LYS A 248 14.88 -6.57 6.87
N ALA A 249 16.16 -6.65 7.22
CA ALA A 249 16.67 -6.07 8.45
C ALA A 249 16.31 -4.58 8.58
N PHE A 250 16.24 -3.86 7.46
CA PHE A 250 15.88 -2.46 7.41
C PHE A 250 14.46 -2.21 7.93
N TYR A 251 13.46 -2.90 7.40
CA TYR A 251 12.08 -2.83 7.89
C TYR A 251 11.97 -3.28 9.35
N LEU A 252 12.57 -4.43 9.69
CA LEU A 252 12.49 -5.00 11.03
C LEU A 252 13.06 -4.05 12.09
N THR A 253 14.12 -3.32 11.74
CA THR A 253 14.72 -2.30 12.63
C THR A 253 13.75 -1.14 12.85
N GLU A 254 13.18 -0.59 11.78
CA GLU A 254 12.24 0.52 11.87
C GLU A 254 10.97 0.12 12.65
N ALA A 255 10.36 -0.99 12.30
CA ALA A 255 9.17 -1.49 12.99
C ALA A 255 9.43 -1.80 14.48
N SER A 256 10.60 -2.32 14.82
CA SER A 256 10.99 -2.54 16.22
C SER A 256 11.20 -1.22 16.97
N ALA A 257 11.83 -0.23 16.33
CA ALA A 257 12.05 1.09 16.94
C ALA A 257 10.71 1.80 17.24
N ALA A 258 9.75 1.76 16.29
CA ALA A 258 8.43 2.33 16.50
C ALA A 258 7.71 1.71 17.72
N ARG A 259 7.65 0.38 17.78
CA ARG A 259 7.01 -0.32 18.92
C ARG A 259 7.67 0.04 20.25
N ARG A 260 9.01 -0.01 20.33
CA ARG A 260 9.74 0.29 21.56
C ARG A 260 9.51 1.71 22.03
N LYS A 261 9.47 2.66 21.11
CA LYS A 261 9.23 4.07 21.44
C LYS A 261 7.82 4.29 22.00
N LEU A 262 6.80 3.65 21.42
CA LEU A 262 5.43 3.67 21.97
C LEU A 262 5.32 3.02 23.36
N GLU A 263 6.10 1.97 23.60
CA GLU A 263 6.14 1.28 24.89
C GLU A 263 6.98 2.02 25.96
N GLY A 264 7.52 3.21 25.65
CA GLY A 264 8.43 3.95 26.55
C GLY A 264 9.76 3.25 26.80
N LYS A 265 10.13 2.26 25.99
CA LYS A 265 11.38 1.52 26.09
C LYS A 265 12.50 2.24 25.34
N PRO A 266 13.77 2.10 25.77
CA PRO A 266 14.88 2.66 25.02
C PRO A 266 14.85 2.21 23.56
N GLU A 267 14.83 3.15 22.65
CA GLU A 267 14.76 2.90 21.20
C GLU A 267 15.97 2.10 20.71
N LYS A 268 17.10 2.25 21.38
CA LYS A 268 18.42 1.80 20.95
C LYS A 268 19.01 0.79 21.93
N GLY A 269 18.77 -0.50 21.70
CA GLY A 269 19.60 -1.55 22.28
C GLY A 269 20.86 -1.79 21.44
N LEU A 270 21.84 -2.54 21.95
CA LEU A 270 23.08 -2.88 21.22
C LEU A 270 22.76 -3.49 19.85
N ALA A 271 21.80 -4.39 19.76
CA ALA A 271 21.34 -5.00 18.51
C ALA A 271 20.80 -3.94 17.52
N TRP A 272 20.05 -2.93 18.02
CA TRP A 272 19.54 -1.84 17.19
C TRP A 272 20.70 -1.00 16.64
N THR A 273 21.68 -0.66 17.47
CA THR A 273 22.85 0.14 17.04
C THR A 273 23.64 -0.59 15.94
N ILE A 274 23.84 -1.90 16.07
CA ILE A 274 24.49 -2.73 15.04
C ILE A 274 23.68 -2.74 13.76
N LEU A 275 22.37 -3.01 13.84
CA LEU A 275 21.47 -3.04 12.69
C LEU A 275 21.33 -1.67 12.01
N TYR A 276 21.32 -0.57 12.79
CA TYR A 276 21.28 0.78 12.25
C TYR A 276 22.56 1.15 11.51
N ARG A 277 23.74 0.78 12.04
CA ARG A 277 25.01 0.96 11.33
C ARG A 277 25.08 0.13 10.05
N TRP A 278 24.57 -1.09 10.09
CA TRP A 278 24.40 -1.94 8.89
C TRP A 278 23.48 -1.29 7.87
N LYS A 279 22.35 -0.78 8.30
CA LYS A 279 21.39 -0.05 7.47
C LYS A 279 22.04 1.15 6.79
N THR A 280 22.78 1.97 7.55
CA THR A 280 23.49 3.13 7.02
C THR A 280 24.55 2.72 6.00
N LEU A 281 25.34 1.71 6.32
CA LEU A 281 26.34 1.15 5.40
C LEU A 281 25.69 0.56 4.14
N TYR A 282 24.60 -0.15 4.29
CA TYR A 282 23.80 -0.71 3.19
C TYR A 282 23.29 0.38 2.24
N CYS A 283 22.75 1.49 2.78
CA CYS A 283 22.32 2.64 1.99
C CYS A 283 23.50 3.34 1.30
N LEU A 284 24.63 3.52 2.00
CA LEU A 284 25.81 4.19 1.45
C LEU A 284 26.49 3.39 0.33
N LEU A 285 26.57 2.08 0.47
CA LEU A 285 27.27 1.21 -0.48
C LEU A 285 26.38 0.73 -1.62
N HIS A 286 25.10 1.11 -1.68
CA HIS A 286 24.14 0.60 -2.66
C HIS A 286 24.14 -0.94 -2.75
N ILE A 287 24.41 -1.63 -1.65
CA ILE A 287 24.46 -3.08 -1.61
C ILE A 287 23.02 -3.60 -1.71
N CYS A 288 22.72 -4.17 -2.87
CA CYS A 288 21.48 -4.90 -3.07
C CYS A 288 21.46 -6.16 -2.19
N ASP A 289 20.27 -6.53 -1.76
CA ASP A 289 20.01 -7.81 -1.16
C ASP A 289 20.56 -8.95 -2.07
N LEU A 290 21.58 -9.64 -1.58
CA LEU A 290 22.23 -10.74 -2.30
C LEU A 290 21.24 -11.80 -2.80
N ALA A 291 20.21 -12.11 -2.01
CA ALA A 291 19.17 -13.06 -2.40
C ALA A 291 18.34 -12.56 -3.60
N THR A 292 18.10 -11.26 -3.70
CA THR A 292 17.41 -10.65 -4.84
C THR A 292 18.32 -10.63 -6.08
N MET A 293 19.61 -10.38 -5.91
CA MET A 293 20.59 -10.49 -7.02
C MET A 293 20.68 -11.91 -7.55
N VAL A 294 20.79 -12.92 -6.69
CA VAL A 294 20.84 -14.34 -7.08
C VAL A 294 19.55 -14.76 -7.80
N LYS A 295 18.36 -14.38 -7.29
CA LYS A 295 17.08 -14.67 -7.96
C LYS A 295 17.00 -14.04 -9.36
N ARG A 296 17.54 -12.82 -9.54
CA ARG A 296 17.55 -12.14 -10.86
C ARG A 296 18.53 -12.77 -11.82
N LEU A 297 19.72 -13.12 -11.32
CA LEU A 297 20.72 -13.83 -12.13
C LEU A 297 20.13 -15.15 -12.62
N ASN A 298 19.53 -15.94 -11.72
CA ASN A 298 18.85 -17.18 -12.06
C ASN A 298 17.70 -16.98 -13.07
N ARG A 299 16.92 -15.89 -12.96
CA ARG A 299 15.85 -15.57 -13.92
C ARG A 299 16.40 -15.15 -15.27
N LYS A 300 17.51 -14.38 -15.33
CA LYS A 300 18.21 -14.03 -16.58
C LYS A 300 18.81 -15.28 -17.26
N ILE A 301 19.42 -16.17 -16.46
CA ILE A 301 19.98 -17.44 -16.97
C ILE A 301 18.87 -18.32 -17.53
N ARG A 302 17.75 -18.50 -16.81
CA ARG A 302 16.60 -19.27 -17.31
C ARG A 302 15.98 -18.68 -18.58
N LYS A 303 15.92 -17.35 -18.73
CA LYS A 303 15.46 -16.70 -19.98
C LYS A 303 16.42 -16.96 -21.14
N LYS A 304 17.75 -16.88 -20.90
CA LYS A 304 18.75 -17.20 -21.93
C LYS A 304 18.70 -18.68 -22.34
N LEU A 305 18.57 -19.59 -21.37
CA LEU A 305 18.47 -21.01 -21.65
C LEU A 305 17.19 -21.41 -22.40
N LYS A 306 16.07 -20.68 -22.19
CA LYS A 306 14.85 -20.86 -22.99
C LYS A 306 15.01 -20.36 -24.44
N HIS A 307 15.81 -19.33 -24.67
CA HIS A 307 16.11 -18.82 -26.03
C HIS A 307 17.09 -19.67 -26.82
N ILE A 308 17.86 -20.52 -26.14
CA ILE A 308 18.84 -21.43 -26.78
C ILE A 308 18.17 -22.79 -27.11
N ARG A 309 17.01 -23.10 -26.51
CA ARG A 309 16.30 -24.39 -26.70
C ARG A 309 15.04 -24.25 -27.56
N GLY A 310 14.70 -23.08 -28.05
CA GLY A 310 13.68 -22.82 -29.07
C GLY A 310 14.31 -22.22 -30.30
#